data_2f36c63554b2fe302954718c554bd437
#
_entry.id   2f36c63554b2fe302954718c554bd437
#
_cell.length_a   1.000
_cell.length_b   1.000
_cell.length_c   1.000
_cell.angle_alpha   90.00
_cell.angle_beta   90.00
_cell.angle_gamma   90.00
#
_symmetry.space_group_name_H-M   'P 1'
#
loop_
_entity.id
_entity.type
_entity.pdbx_description
1 polymer ?
#
loop_
_entity_poly.entity_id
_entity_poly.type
_entity_poly.pdbx_seq_one_letter_code
_entity_poly.pdbx_strand_id
1 'polypeptide(L)'
;MQFQTTEQFSQVAAELLRHHYLAQLAGTYLANPDAQLACIHQGIQPFEAVNAVAREYGLPRMEIGLFGLSLASPDRPLIEDDQLNACERLGLFELLQDVPLYVERASA
;
A
#
# COMPACT_ATOMS: atom_id res chain seq x y z
N MET A 1 -12.32 -2.85 -0.89
CA MET A 1 -11.30 -3.92 -0.91
C MET A 1 -11.19 -4.51 0.48
N GLN A 2 -11.34 -5.81 0.61
CA GLN A 2 -11.28 -6.48 1.90
C GLN A 2 -10.14 -7.49 1.91
N PHE A 3 -9.27 -7.38 2.92
CA PHE A 3 -8.17 -8.32 3.11
C PHE A 3 -8.61 -9.40 4.09
N GLN A 4 -8.48 -10.65 3.69
CA GLN A 4 -8.92 -11.78 4.49
C GLN A 4 -7.76 -12.49 5.18
N THR A 5 -6.54 -12.33 4.68
CA THR A 5 -5.37 -12.98 5.23
C THR A 5 -4.26 -11.98 5.48
N THR A 6 -3.41 -12.30 6.45
CA THR A 6 -2.23 -11.48 6.71
C THR A 6 -1.26 -11.55 5.54
N GLU A 7 -1.24 -12.64 4.80
CA GLU A 7 -0.39 -12.78 3.63
C GLU A 7 -0.74 -11.73 2.58
N GLN A 8 -2.02 -11.59 2.24
CA GLN A 8 -2.46 -10.59 1.28
C GLN A 8 -2.13 -9.18 1.77
N PHE A 9 -2.44 -8.92 3.03
CA PHE A 9 -2.18 -7.60 3.62
C PHE A 9 -0.70 -7.27 3.57
N SER A 10 0.15 -8.22 4.00
CA SER A 10 1.59 -7.99 4.04
C SER A 10 2.19 -7.80 2.66
N GLN A 11 1.71 -8.54 1.66
CA GLN A 11 2.19 -8.37 0.29
C GLN A 11 1.93 -6.95 -0.23
N VAL A 12 0.73 -6.45 -0.01
CA VAL A 12 0.38 -5.11 -0.48
C VAL A 12 1.13 -4.05 0.31
N ALA A 13 1.20 -4.20 1.63
CA ALA A 13 1.95 -3.25 2.46
C ALA A 13 3.43 -3.22 2.08
N ALA A 14 4.03 -4.38 1.84
CA ALA A 14 5.43 -4.47 1.44
C ALA A 14 5.67 -3.79 0.09
N GLU A 15 4.76 -3.99 -0.86
CA GLU A 15 4.87 -3.37 -2.17
C GLU A 15 4.74 -1.85 -2.08
N LEU A 16 3.82 -1.36 -1.25
CA LEU A 16 3.67 0.08 -1.05
C LEU A 16 4.92 0.70 -0.43
N LEU A 17 5.50 0.05 0.58
CA LEU A 17 6.74 0.52 1.19
C LEU A 17 7.89 0.51 0.21
N ARG A 18 8.02 -0.57 -0.55
CA ARG A 18 9.10 -0.69 -1.54
C ARG A 18 8.97 0.36 -2.63
N HIS A 19 7.78 0.52 -3.17
CA HIS A 19 7.57 1.37 -4.34
C HIS A 19 7.65 2.85 -4.02
N HIS A 20 7.09 3.26 -2.88
CA HIS A 20 6.94 4.67 -2.55
C HIS A 20 7.94 5.19 -1.53
N TYR A 21 8.56 4.32 -0.76
CA TYR A 21 9.48 4.73 0.31
C TYR A 21 10.85 4.07 0.19
N LEU A 22 11.03 3.15 -0.74
CA LEU A 22 12.26 2.36 -0.90
C LEU A 22 12.64 1.68 0.42
N ALA A 23 11.63 1.26 1.17
CA ALA A 23 11.80 0.65 2.48
C ALA A 23 11.28 -0.78 2.46
N GLN A 24 11.70 -1.56 3.47
CA GLN A 24 11.28 -2.95 3.60
C GLN A 24 10.33 -3.09 4.76
N LEU A 25 9.27 -3.87 4.55
CA LEU A 25 8.29 -4.17 5.59
C LEU A 25 8.98 -4.78 6.82
N ALA A 26 9.95 -5.64 6.60
CA ALA A 26 10.64 -6.37 7.68
C ALA A 26 11.29 -5.45 8.70
N GLY A 27 11.59 -4.20 8.35
CA GLY A 27 12.16 -3.24 9.28
C GLY A 27 11.16 -2.47 10.12
N THR A 28 9.87 -2.79 10.02
CA THR A 28 8.82 -2.04 10.69
C THR A 28 7.98 -2.93 11.59
N TYR A 29 7.23 -2.32 12.52
CA TYR A 29 6.32 -3.09 13.38
C TYR A 29 5.19 -3.76 12.56
N LEU A 30 4.90 -3.25 11.38
CA LEU A 30 3.83 -3.80 10.55
C LEU A 30 4.22 -5.16 9.95
N ALA A 31 5.47 -5.58 10.08
CA ALA A 31 5.88 -6.94 9.71
C ALA A 31 5.30 -8.00 10.65
N ASN A 32 4.87 -7.59 11.84
CA ASN A 32 4.29 -8.51 12.82
C ASN A 32 2.90 -8.94 12.36
N PRO A 33 2.66 -10.27 12.23
CA PRO A 33 1.33 -10.75 11.82
C PRO A 33 0.20 -10.30 12.74
N ASP A 34 0.46 -10.13 14.03
CA ASP A 34 -0.55 -9.66 14.97
C ASP A 34 -0.97 -8.22 14.66
N ALA A 35 -0.02 -7.38 14.27
CA ALA A 35 -0.32 -6.01 13.86
C ALA A 35 -1.14 -5.99 12.57
N GLN A 36 -0.79 -6.85 11.63
CA GLN A 36 -1.52 -6.98 10.37
C GLN A 36 -2.94 -7.44 10.61
N LEU A 37 -3.11 -8.44 11.45
CA LEU A 37 -4.43 -8.98 11.77
C LEU A 37 -5.31 -7.95 12.47
N ALA A 38 -4.73 -7.17 13.36
CA ALA A 38 -5.44 -6.09 14.02
C ALA A 38 -5.95 -5.06 13.01
N CYS A 39 -5.13 -4.71 12.02
CA CYS A 39 -5.55 -3.82 10.95
C CYS A 39 -6.71 -4.39 10.16
N ILE A 40 -6.63 -5.67 9.80
CA ILE A 40 -7.69 -6.33 9.04
C ILE A 40 -9.01 -6.29 9.83
N HIS A 41 -8.96 -6.61 11.12
CA HIS A 41 -10.15 -6.62 11.97
C HIS A 41 -10.76 -5.25 12.15
N GLN A 42 -9.94 -4.20 12.13
CA GLN A 42 -10.40 -2.83 12.29
C GLN A 42 -10.78 -2.15 10.97
N GLY A 43 -10.62 -2.87 9.86
CA GLY A 43 -10.91 -2.30 8.55
C GLY A 43 -9.86 -1.31 8.06
N ILE A 44 -8.69 -1.32 8.65
CA ILE A 44 -7.59 -0.44 8.23
C ILE A 44 -6.94 -1.03 6.98
N GLN A 45 -6.88 -0.25 5.93
CA GLN A 45 -6.31 -0.69 4.66
C GLN A 45 -4.78 -0.62 4.69
N PRO A 46 -4.09 -1.42 3.85
CA PRO A 46 -2.63 -1.35 3.78
C PRO A 46 -2.07 0.04 3.55
N PHE A 47 -2.67 0.85 2.66
CA PHE A 47 -2.16 2.18 2.42
C PHE A 47 -2.26 3.07 3.65
N GLU A 48 -3.32 2.91 4.44
CA GLU A 48 -3.49 3.66 5.68
C GLU A 48 -2.45 3.23 6.71
N ALA A 49 -2.22 1.91 6.83
CA ALA A 49 -1.24 1.38 7.77
C ALA A 49 0.18 1.81 7.37
N VAL A 50 0.49 1.80 6.09
CA VAL A 50 1.80 2.25 5.60
C VAL A 50 2.00 3.74 5.84
N ASN A 51 0.96 4.55 5.68
CA ASN A 51 1.06 5.97 6.02
C ASN A 51 1.41 6.17 7.50
N ALA A 52 0.82 5.38 8.39
CA ALA A 52 1.13 5.44 9.81
C ALA A 52 2.58 5.04 10.09
N VAL A 53 3.04 3.97 9.45
CA VAL A 53 4.43 3.52 9.56
C VAL A 53 5.39 4.61 9.08
N ALA A 54 5.09 5.21 7.94
CA ALA A 54 5.95 6.26 7.39
C ALA A 54 6.10 7.43 8.35
N ARG A 55 5.00 7.84 8.99
CA ARG A 55 5.06 8.91 10.00
C ARG A 55 5.84 8.49 11.23
N GLU A 56 5.59 7.28 11.71
CA GLU A 56 6.24 6.76 12.93
C GLU A 56 7.75 6.66 12.76
N TYR A 57 8.19 6.18 11.60
CA TYR A 57 9.61 5.93 11.33
C TYR A 57 10.29 7.10 10.61
N GLY A 58 9.55 8.16 10.31
CA GLY A 58 10.11 9.30 9.59
C GLY A 58 10.58 8.97 8.18
N LEU A 59 9.86 8.09 7.49
CA LEU A 59 10.24 7.68 6.14
C LEU A 59 9.84 8.76 5.13
N PRO A 60 10.79 9.28 4.34
CA PRO A 60 10.44 10.20 3.28
C PRO A 60 9.85 9.43 2.09
N ARG A 61 8.81 9.99 1.49
CA ARG A 61 8.26 9.39 0.27
C ARG A 61 9.21 9.63 -0.88
N MET A 62 9.62 8.55 -1.52
CA MET A 62 10.57 8.59 -2.63
C MET A 62 9.89 8.10 -3.88
N GLU A 63 10.00 8.83 -4.97
CA GLU A 63 9.44 8.44 -6.24
C GLU A 63 10.54 8.47 -7.30
N ILE A 64 10.45 7.56 -8.26
CA ILE A 64 11.40 7.52 -9.36
C ILE A 64 10.99 8.59 -10.37
N GLY A 65 11.89 9.53 -10.64
CA GLY A 65 11.65 10.59 -11.60
C GLY A 65 11.91 10.15 -13.03
N LEU A 66 11.77 11.09 -13.96
CA LEU A 66 11.87 10.84 -15.40
C LEU A 66 13.18 10.19 -15.82
N PHE A 67 14.26 10.48 -15.12
CA PHE A 67 15.58 9.96 -15.49
C PHE A 67 16.07 8.88 -14.54
N GLY A 68 15.16 8.23 -13.85
CA GLY A 68 15.51 7.17 -12.92
C GLY A 68 16.02 7.65 -11.57
N LEU A 69 16.00 8.94 -11.32
CA LEU A 69 16.42 9.51 -10.05
C LEU A 69 15.27 9.44 -9.04
N SER A 70 15.59 9.03 -7.82
CA SER A 70 14.61 9.03 -6.75
C SER A 70 14.39 10.44 -6.23
N LEU A 71 13.13 10.84 -6.16
CA LEU A 71 12.74 12.18 -5.71
C LEU A 71 11.96 12.07 -4.42
N ALA A 72 12.30 12.89 -3.43
CA ALA A 72 11.58 12.95 -2.18
C ALA A 72 10.28 13.75 -2.35
N SER A 73 9.19 13.23 -1.81
CA SER A 73 7.89 13.89 -1.80
C SER A 73 7.32 13.79 -0.38
N PRO A 74 7.88 14.50 0.58
CA PRO A 74 7.68 14.21 1.99
C PRO A 74 6.24 14.37 2.50
N ASP A 75 5.46 15.22 1.89
CA ASP A 75 4.17 15.59 2.45
C ASP A 75 2.97 14.93 1.75
N ARG A 76 3.22 13.94 0.89
CA ARG A 76 2.15 13.26 0.17
C ARG A 76 1.88 11.89 0.77
N PRO A 77 0.76 11.73 1.51
CA PRO A 77 0.39 10.40 1.97
C PRO A 77 -0.08 9.54 0.80
N LEU A 78 0.00 8.23 0.99
CA LEU A 78 -0.56 7.30 0.03
C LEU A 78 -2.08 7.41 0.04
N ILE A 79 -2.68 7.18 -1.12
CA ILE A 79 -4.13 7.17 -1.27
C ILE A 79 -4.57 5.80 -1.77
N GLU A 80 -5.88 5.59 -1.85
CA GLU A 80 -6.42 4.30 -2.27
C GLU A 80 -5.93 3.89 -3.66
N ASP A 81 -5.77 4.84 -4.57
CA ASP A 81 -5.27 4.55 -5.92
C ASP A 81 -3.89 3.91 -5.90
N ASP A 82 -3.04 4.33 -4.96
CA ASP A 82 -1.72 3.73 -4.80
C ASP A 82 -1.85 2.25 -4.45
N GLN A 83 -2.82 1.91 -3.59
CA GLN A 83 -3.07 0.54 -3.20
C GLN A 83 -3.62 -0.29 -4.36
N LEU A 84 -4.53 0.27 -5.14
CA LEU A 84 -5.06 -0.41 -6.32
C LEU A 84 -3.94 -0.75 -7.30
N ASN A 85 -3.06 0.20 -7.54
CA ASN A 85 -1.92 -0.01 -8.43
C ASN A 85 -0.97 -1.08 -7.88
N ALA A 86 -0.77 -1.11 -6.57
CA ALA A 86 0.07 -2.14 -5.94
C ALA A 86 -0.54 -3.53 -6.15
N CYS A 87 -1.85 -3.66 -5.98
CA CYS A 87 -2.54 -4.92 -6.20
C CYS A 87 -2.40 -5.39 -7.64
N GLU A 88 -2.49 -4.47 -8.59
CA GLU A 88 -2.30 -4.80 -10.01
C GLU A 88 -0.87 -5.30 -10.27
N ARG A 89 0.13 -4.61 -9.71
CA ARG A 89 1.52 -5.01 -9.89
C ARG A 89 1.80 -6.41 -9.31
N LEU A 90 1.11 -6.75 -8.21
CA LEU A 90 1.27 -8.03 -7.54
C LEU A 90 0.40 -9.14 -8.16
N GLY A 91 -0.50 -8.79 -9.05
CA GLY A 91 -1.41 -9.77 -9.63
C GLY A 91 -2.51 -10.23 -8.69
N LEU A 92 -2.83 -9.45 -7.67
CA LEU A 92 -3.84 -9.79 -6.68
C LEU A 92 -5.22 -9.29 -7.14
N PHE A 93 -5.66 -9.80 -8.29
CA PHE A 93 -6.88 -9.29 -8.92
C PHE A 93 -8.13 -9.65 -8.13
N GLU A 94 -8.10 -10.68 -7.31
CA GLU A 94 -9.23 -11.06 -6.47
C GLU A 94 -9.57 -9.98 -5.46
N LEU A 95 -8.59 -9.16 -5.05
CA LEU A 95 -8.83 -8.06 -4.13
C LEU A 95 -9.52 -6.88 -4.80
N LEU A 96 -9.51 -6.83 -6.11
CA LEU A 96 -10.08 -5.73 -6.86
C LEU A 96 -11.56 -5.93 -7.18
N GLN A 97 -12.10 -7.10 -6.88
CA GLN A 97 -13.49 -7.44 -7.26
C GLN A 97 -14.51 -6.61 -6.51
N ASP A 98 -14.19 -6.17 -5.29
CA ASP A 98 -15.08 -5.36 -4.48
C ASP A 98 -14.96 -3.87 -4.77
N VAL A 99 -14.06 -3.48 -5.66
CA VAL A 99 -13.81 -2.09 -5.98
C VAL A 99 -14.75 -1.68 -7.12
N PRO A 100 -15.41 -0.50 -7.02
CA PRO A 100 -16.22 -0.01 -8.12
C PRO A 100 -15.40 0.03 -9.41
N LEU A 101 -15.99 -0.45 -10.49
CA LEU A 101 -15.28 -0.55 -11.75
C LEU A 101 -15.30 0.80 -12.45
N TYR A 102 -14.26 1.57 -12.25
CA TYR A 102 -14.14 2.88 -12.87
C TYR A 102 -14.16 2.82 -14.38
N VAL A 103 -13.63 1.72 -14.92
CA VAL A 103 -13.66 1.51 -16.36
C VAL A 103 -15.09 1.45 -16.87
N GLU A 104 -15.98 0.79 -16.14
CA GLU A 104 -17.38 0.73 -16.51
C GLU A 104 -18.02 2.10 -16.52
N ARG A 105 -17.69 2.92 -15.53
CA ARG A 105 -18.18 4.29 -15.49
C ARG A 105 -17.69 5.08 -16.68
N ALA A 106 -16.45 4.89 -17.04
CA ALA A 106 -15.88 5.57 -18.21
C ALA A 106 -16.53 5.11 -19.49
N SER A 107 -16.93 3.84 -19.56
CA SER A 107 -17.55 3.28 -20.76
C SER A 107 -19.02 3.63 -20.86
N ALA A 108 -19.61 4.05 -19.79
CA ALA A 108 -21.01 4.45 -19.78
C ALA A 108 -21.16 5.84 -20.34
#